data_e24c3a6dfcc2f1b2d8065b1c30bc5949
#
_entry.id   e24c3a6dfcc2f1b2d8065b1c30bc5949
#
_cell.length_a   1.000
_cell.length_b   1.000
_cell.length_c   1.000
_cell.angle_alpha   90.00
_cell.angle_beta   90.00
_cell.angle_gamma   90.00
#
_symmetry.space_group_name_H-M   'P 1'
#
loop_
_entity.id
_entity.type
_entity.pdbx_description
1 polymer ?
#
loop_
_entity_poly.entity_id
_entity_poly.type
_entity_poly.pdbx_seq_one_letter_code
_entity_poly.pdbx_strand_id
1 'polypeptide(L)'
;MSDRENRRQEIYPQKKKKKSSFLSVLIHYILPYLLINSCILFFALASPKLQINEPTEHSGDKTLSVLVHVDSILPLKSFTAKLEGEELSYTRENKNYIIPIKSNGNLRISVTSINGMMKIENSQINSFDENPPVIDEDNVVLGTGYLEFTVSDSQSGVDFDSIYGIDKDGNNLKPKQTEEASGKVVFSLKTNSITVYVSDKAGNQISGNFTLEDSPYPKTKADLEEESEAKNTSSNSSKKKDTSENGKSDIKSNGKTNTETKSNSAKETTKKN
;
A
#
# COMPACT_ATOMS: atom_id res chain seq x y z
N MET A 1 -2.66 -42.05 111.98
CA MET A 1 -3.70 -42.66 111.14
C MET A 1 -3.89 -41.77 109.98
N SER A 2 -3.39 -42.18 108.81
CA SER A 2 -3.27 -41.37 107.62
C SER A 2 -4.08 -42.02 106.50
N ASP A 3 -5.18 -41.38 106.11
CA ASP A 3 -6.00 -41.82 104.99
C ASP A 3 -5.38 -41.18 103.70
N ARG A 4 -4.87 -42.05 102.90
CA ARG A 4 -4.41 -41.67 101.56
C ARG A 4 -5.59 -41.70 100.64
N GLU A 5 -6.12 -40.55 100.29
CA GLU A 5 -7.05 -40.35 99.22
C GLU A 5 -6.42 -40.60 97.82
N ASN A 6 -6.83 -41.70 97.26
CA ASN A 6 -6.38 -42.15 95.97
C ASN A 6 -7.24 -41.45 94.90
N ARG A 7 -6.76 -40.28 94.41
CA ARG A 7 -7.42 -39.60 93.30
C ARG A 7 -7.14 -40.37 92.03
N ARG A 8 -8.08 -41.10 91.56
CA ARG A 8 -8.09 -41.60 90.17
C ARG A 8 -8.26 -40.41 89.21
N GLN A 9 -7.20 -40.09 88.46
CA GLN A 9 -7.34 -39.18 87.33
C GLN A 9 -8.14 -39.90 86.26
N GLU A 10 -9.36 -39.47 86.03
CA GLU A 10 -10.12 -39.83 84.82
C GLU A 10 -9.44 -39.27 83.60
N ILE A 11 -8.81 -40.13 82.85
CA ILE A 11 -8.25 -39.79 81.49
C ILE A 11 -9.42 -39.67 80.56
N TYR A 12 -9.89 -38.44 80.34
CA TYR A 12 -10.87 -38.16 79.28
C TYR A 12 -10.22 -38.41 77.94
N PRO A 13 -10.80 -39.29 77.09
CA PRO A 13 -10.25 -39.48 75.73
C PRO A 13 -10.41 -38.19 74.95
N GLN A 14 -9.29 -37.60 74.58
CA GLN A 14 -9.25 -36.44 73.64
C GLN A 14 -10.00 -36.83 72.35
N LYS A 15 -11.18 -36.23 72.12
CA LYS A 15 -11.93 -36.35 70.87
C LYS A 15 -11.01 -35.86 69.75
N LYS A 16 -10.42 -36.79 69.03
CA LYS A 16 -9.74 -36.45 67.73
C LYS A 16 -10.76 -35.73 66.88
N LYS A 17 -10.54 -34.43 66.67
CA LYS A 17 -11.30 -33.64 65.69
C LYS A 17 -11.28 -34.40 64.38
N LYS A 18 -12.39 -35.01 63.94
CA LYS A 18 -12.54 -35.56 62.60
C LYS A 18 -12.31 -34.39 61.68
N LYS A 19 -11.17 -34.36 61.02
CA LYS A 19 -10.91 -33.46 59.86
C LYS A 19 -12.11 -33.68 58.94
N SER A 20 -12.79 -32.61 58.62
CA SER A 20 -14.07 -32.66 57.94
C SER A 20 -13.90 -33.51 56.67
N SER A 21 -14.73 -34.58 56.57
CA SER A 21 -14.78 -35.45 55.39
C SER A 21 -14.99 -34.68 54.10
N PHE A 22 -15.60 -33.50 54.20
CA PHE A 22 -15.81 -32.54 53.11
C PHE A 22 -14.51 -32.01 52.54
N LEU A 23 -13.54 -31.60 53.35
CA LEU A 23 -12.24 -31.09 52.88
C LEU A 23 -11.43 -32.19 52.14
N SER A 24 -11.53 -33.43 52.60
CA SER A 24 -10.90 -34.56 51.93
C SER A 24 -11.53 -34.86 50.57
N VAL A 25 -12.86 -34.81 50.46
CA VAL A 25 -13.59 -34.97 49.20
C VAL A 25 -13.28 -33.82 48.24
N LEU A 26 -13.23 -32.58 48.74
CA LEU A 26 -12.89 -31.40 47.96
C LEU A 26 -11.49 -31.53 47.30
N ILE A 27 -10.48 -31.88 48.09
CA ILE A 27 -9.08 -31.95 47.63
C ILE A 27 -8.83 -33.16 46.71
N HIS A 28 -9.42 -34.32 47.00
CA HIS A 28 -9.07 -35.54 46.26
C HIS A 28 -9.98 -35.80 45.06
N TYR A 29 -11.18 -35.22 44.99
CA TYR A 29 -12.12 -35.48 43.90
C TYR A 29 -12.53 -34.22 43.16
N ILE A 30 -12.98 -33.19 43.88
CA ILE A 30 -13.53 -31.99 43.24
C ILE A 30 -12.42 -31.16 42.61
N LEU A 31 -11.31 -30.92 43.31
CA LEU A 31 -10.21 -30.11 42.82
C LEU A 31 -9.53 -30.69 41.57
N PRO A 32 -9.15 -32.00 41.53
CA PRO A 32 -8.61 -32.62 40.30
C PRO A 32 -9.59 -32.59 39.13
N TYR A 33 -10.89 -32.83 39.41
CA TYR A 33 -11.93 -32.77 38.37
C TYR A 33 -12.04 -31.36 37.79
N LEU A 34 -12.08 -30.32 38.61
CA LEU A 34 -12.09 -28.92 38.14
C LEU A 34 -10.82 -28.55 37.37
N LEU A 35 -9.66 -29.04 37.82
CA LEU A 35 -8.39 -28.77 37.14
C LEU A 35 -8.35 -29.41 35.76
N ILE A 36 -8.80 -30.68 35.63
CA ILE A 36 -8.84 -31.35 34.34
C ILE A 36 -9.81 -30.64 33.38
N ASN A 37 -11.02 -30.29 33.88
CA ASN A 37 -12.00 -29.57 33.06
C ASN A 37 -11.50 -28.17 32.67
N SER A 38 -10.79 -27.48 33.56
CA SER A 38 -10.16 -26.19 33.27
C SER A 38 -9.08 -26.32 32.18
N CYS A 39 -8.27 -27.37 32.23
CA CYS A 39 -7.29 -27.65 31.18
C CYS A 39 -7.96 -27.95 29.82
N ILE A 40 -9.02 -28.77 29.82
CA ILE A 40 -9.79 -29.07 28.60
C ILE A 40 -10.37 -27.76 28.02
N LEU A 41 -11.00 -26.95 28.86
CA LEU A 41 -11.57 -25.67 28.46
C LEU A 41 -10.48 -24.70 27.92
N PHE A 42 -9.31 -24.64 28.58
CA PHE A 42 -8.19 -23.83 28.14
C PHE A 42 -7.75 -24.22 26.73
N PHE A 43 -7.55 -25.50 26.45
CA PHE A 43 -7.17 -25.95 25.09
C PHE A 43 -8.30 -25.81 24.08
N ALA A 44 -9.56 -25.98 24.52
CA ALA A 44 -10.71 -25.77 23.63
C ALA A 44 -10.86 -24.31 23.18
N LEU A 45 -10.47 -23.35 24.02
CA LEU A 45 -10.56 -21.91 23.75
C LEU A 45 -9.24 -21.31 23.26
N ALA A 46 -8.15 -22.08 23.22
CA ALA A 46 -6.86 -21.59 22.75
C ALA A 46 -6.93 -21.17 21.27
N SER A 47 -6.80 -19.89 21.00
CA SER A 47 -6.80 -19.36 19.64
C SER A 47 -5.37 -18.98 19.18
N PRO A 48 -5.07 -19.08 17.90
CA PRO A 48 -3.80 -18.62 17.35
C PRO A 48 -3.69 -17.10 17.43
N LYS A 49 -2.46 -16.60 17.56
CA LYS A 49 -2.13 -15.17 17.43
C LYS A 49 -1.46 -14.96 16.08
N LEU A 50 -1.74 -13.84 15.46
CA LEU A 50 -1.29 -13.48 14.14
C LEU A 50 -0.66 -12.10 14.18
N GLN A 51 0.53 -11.94 13.56
CA GLN A 51 1.20 -10.67 13.33
C GLN A 51 1.59 -10.59 11.87
N ILE A 52 1.13 -9.55 11.19
CA ILE A 52 1.49 -9.25 9.80
C ILE A 52 2.51 -8.11 9.85
N ASN A 53 3.68 -8.32 9.29
CA ASN A 53 4.71 -7.29 9.18
C ASN A 53 4.49 -6.50 7.88
N GLU A 54 5.08 -5.31 7.82
CA GLU A 54 5.10 -4.52 6.58
C GLU A 54 5.85 -5.27 5.47
N PRO A 55 5.48 -5.05 4.21
CA PRO A 55 6.18 -5.64 3.07
C PRO A 55 7.64 -5.21 3.05
N THR A 56 8.52 -6.17 2.78
CA THR A 56 9.97 -5.93 2.66
C THR A 56 10.50 -6.56 1.38
N GLU A 57 11.53 -5.95 0.79
CA GLU A 57 12.25 -6.55 -0.31
C GLU A 57 12.96 -7.82 0.13
N HIS A 58 12.78 -8.89 -0.60
CA HIS A 58 13.50 -10.12 -0.33
C HIS A 58 14.91 -10.03 -0.92
N SER A 59 15.93 -10.27 -0.07
CA SER A 59 17.34 -10.16 -0.47
C SER A 59 17.64 -11.11 -1.64
N GLY A 60 17.82 -10.54 -2.83
CA GLY A 60 18.24 -11.26 -4.04
C GLY A 60 17.24 -11.30 -5.19
N ASP A 61 15.97 -10.98 -5.00
CA ASP A 61 14.92 -11.16 -6.03
C ASP A 61 13.95 -9.96 -6.05
N LYS A 62 14.31 -8.77 -5.89
CA LYS A 62 13.49 -7.52 -5.97
C LYS A 62 11.95 -7.69 -5.81
N THR A 63 11.50 -8.85 -5.34
CA THR A 63 10.11 -9.14 -5.05
C THR A 63 9.78 -8.71 -3.63
N LEU A 64 8.70 -7.97 -3.48
CA LEU A 64 8.18 -7.65 -2.17
C LEU A 64 7.55 -8.89 -1.54
N SER A 65 7.80 -9.08 -0.26
CA SER A 65 7.17 -10.16 0.50
C SER A 65 6.68 -9.67 1.86
N VAL A 66 5.56 -10.23 2.29
CA VAL A 66 5.01 -10.00 3.63
C VAL A 66 5.38 -11.18 4.52
N LEU A 67 6.02 -10.87 5.65
CA LEU A 67 6.30 -11.85 6.69
C LEU A 67 5.14 -11.88 7.68
N VAL A 68 4.52 -13.05 7.82
CA VAL A 68 3.43 -13.31 8.76
C VAL A 68 3.92 -14.25 9.85
N HIS A 69 3.93 -13.77 11.09
CA HIS A 69 4.27 -14.60 12.26
C HIS A 69 3.00 -15.17 12.89
N VAL A 70 2.97 -16.49 13.07
CA VAL A 70 1.85 -17.21 13.70
C VAL A 70 2.31 -17.87 14.99
N ASP A 71 1.80 -17.40 16.13
CA ASP A 71 2.02 -18.03 17.41
C ASP A 71 0.78 -18.79 17.85
N SER A 72 0.90 -20.09 18.00
CA SER A 72 -0.19 -20.97 18.41
C SER A 72 0.30 -22.04 19.38
N ILE A 73 -0.46 -22.27 20.45
CA ILE A 73 -0.24 -23.36 21.43
C ILE A 73 -0.57 -24.70 20.78
N LEU A 74 -1.61 -24.71 19.95
CA LEU A 74 -2.08 -25.91 19.24
C LEU A 74 -1.57 -25.92 17.81
N PRO A 75 -1.39 -27.12 17.21
CA PRO A 75 -1.10 -27.23 15.79
C PRO A 75 -2.13 -26.52 14.91
N LEU A 76 -1.69 -25.97 13.80
CA LEU A 76 -2.56 -25.33 12.83
C LEU A 76 -3.21 -26.39 11.93
N LYS A 77 -4.51 -26.21 11.70
CA LYS A 77 -5.28 -27.00 10.72
C LYS A 77 -5.16 -26.41 9.32
N SER A 78 -5.20 -25.07 9.22
CA SER A 78 -5.08 -24.37 7.93
C SER A 78 -4.48 -22.98 8.11
N PHE A 79 -3.80 -22.52 7.07
CA PHE A 79 -3.36 -21.16 6.85
C PHE A 79 -3.78 -20.76 5.42
N THR A 80 -4.36 -19.59 5.27
CA THR A 80 -4.79 -19.06 3.96
C THR A 80 -4.43 -17.58 3.89
N ALA A 81 -3.82 -17.18 2.79
CA ALA A 81 -3.51 -15.80 2.46
C ALA A 81 -4.27 -15.41 1.19
N LYS A 82 -4.95 -14.28 1.20
CA LYS A 82 -5.70 -13.75 0.06
C LYS A 82 -5.43 -12.27 -0.11
N LEU A 83 -5.15 -11.85 -1.33
CA LEU A 83 -5.05 -10.44 -1.72
C LEU A 83 -6.23 -10.13 -2.65
N GLU A 84 -7.02 -9.13 -2.28
CA GLU A 84 -8.27 -8.76 -3.00
C GLU A 84 -9.18 -9.96 -3.29
N GLY A 85 -9.14 -11.00 -2.42
CA GLY A 85 -9.93 -12.22 -2.56
C GLY A 85 -9.24 -13.35 -3.30
N GLU A 86 -8.18 -13.10 -4.05
CA GLU A 86 -7.37 -14.11 -4.72
C GLU A 86 -6.41 -14.81 -3.76
N GLU A 87 -6.31 -16.13 -3.86
CA GLU A 87 -5.46 -16.93 -2.98
C GLU A 87 -3.98 -16.83 -3.40
N LEU A 88 -3.12 -16.48 -2.43
CA LEU A 88 -1.69 -16.37 -2.62
C LEU A 88 -0.96 -17.63 -2.15
N SER A 89 0.10 -17.97 -2.88
CA SER A 89 1.08 -18.95 -2.44
C SER A 89 1.93 -18.39 -1.31
N TYR A 90 2.46 -19.26 -0.45
CA TYR A 90 3.35 -18.86 0.62
C TYR A 90 4.41 -19.94 0.88
N THR A 91 5.54 -19.53 1.44
CA THR A 91 6.56 -20.44 1.97
C THR A 91 6.50 -20.40 3.49
N ARG A 92 6.56 -21.58 4.12
CA ARG A 92 6.54 -21.69 5.57
C ARG A 92 7.94 -21.99 6.12
N GLU A 93 8.36 -21.17 7.08
CA GLU A 93 9.60 -21.34 7.84
C GLU A 93 9.28 -21.31 9.34
N ASN A 94 9.17 -22.48 9.95
CA ASN A 94 8.77 -22.63 11.36
C ASN A 94 7.40 -22.00 11.67
N LYS A 95 7.39 -20.88 12.39
CA LYS A 95 6.22 -20.08 12.74
C LYS A 95 5.99 -18.90 11.80
N ASN A 96 6.86 -18.71 10.83
CA ASN A 96 6.82 -17.63 9.86
C ASN A 96 6.27 -18.13 8.53
N TYR A 97 5.47 -17.29 7.89
CA TYR A 97 4.93 -17.49 6.55
C TYR A 97 5.38 -16.30 5.70
N ILE A 98 6.10 -16.59 4.63
CA ILE A 98 6.59 -15.60 3.67
C ILE A 98 5.66 -15.62 2.47
N ILE A 99 5.00 -14.51 2.20
CA ILE A 99 3.99 -14.36 1.16
C ILE A 99 4.51 -13.38 0.12
N PRO A 100 4.85 -13.81 -1.11
CA PRO A 100 5.24 -12.91 -2.18
C PRO A 100 4.04 -12.06 -2.61
N ILE A 101 4.25 -10.75 -2.70
CA ILE A 101 3.24 -9.76 -3.09
C ILE A 101 3.64 -9.14 -4.42
N LYS A 102 2.68 -8.93 -5.34
CA LYS A 102 2.90 -8.38 -6.68
C LYS A 102 2.08 -7.14 -6.99
N SER A 103 1.14 -6.77 -6.14
CA SER A 103 0.25 -5.62 -6.32
C SER A 103 -0.20 -5.07 -4.98
N ASN A 104 -0.70 -3.85 -4.99
CA ASN A 104 -1.40 -3.26 -3.85
C ASN A 104 -2.74 -3.97 -3.60
N GLY A 105 -3.30 -3.78 -2.40
CA GLY A 105 -4.60 -4.34 -2.08
C GLY A 105 -4.75 -4.75 -0.62
N ASN A 106 -5.91 -5.27 -0.27
CA ASN A 106 -6.22 -5.75 1.08
C ASN A 106 -5.77 -7.21 1.22
N LEU A 107 -4.69 -7.41 1.98
CA LEU A 107 -4.18 -8.73 2.33
C LEU A 107 -4.96 -9.28 3.53
N ARG A 108 -5.69 -10.36 3.31
CA ARG A 108 -6.43 -11.09 4.34
C ARG A 108 -5.75 -12.40 4.67
N ILE A 109 -5.35 -12.55 5.93
CA ILE A 109 -4.78 -13.79 6.46
C ILE A 109 -5.80 -14.48 7.36
N SER A 110 -6.00 -15.76 7.16
CA SER A 110 -6.86 -16.60 7.98
C SER A 110 -6.11 -17.83 8.46
N VAL A 111 -6.13 -18.06 9.76
CA VAL A 111 -5.44 -19.17 10.41
C VAL A 111 -6.42 -19.93 11.29
N THR A 112 -6.48 -21.24 11.16
CA THR A 112 -7.37 -22.10 11.98
C THR A 112 -6.54 -23.14 12.71
N SER A 113 -6.74 -23.28 14.01
CA SER A 113 -6.16 -24.33 14.85
C SER A 113 -6.98 -25.63 14.82
N ILE A 114 -6.40 -26.74 15.26
CA ILE A 114 -7.07 -28.06 15.28
C ILE A 114 -8.32 -28.09 16.15
N ASN A 115 -8.45 -27.21 17.14
CA ASN A 115 -9.65 -27.05 17.98
C ASN A 115 -10.77 -26.26 17.29
N GLY A 116 -10.58 -25.81 16.02
CA GLY A 116 -11.54 -25.02 15.25
C GLY A 116 -11.50 -23.52 15.52
N MET A 117 -10.68 -23.05 16.47
CA MET A 117 -10.52 -21.62 16.72
C MET A 117 -9.79 -20.96 15.54
N MET A 118 -10.39 -19.89 15.01
CA MET A 118 -9.90 -19.17 13.85
C MET A 118 -9.53 -17.73 14.21
N LYS A 119 -8.43 -17.24 13.64
CA LYS A 119 -8.03 -15.84 13.69
C LYS A 119 -7.92 -15.32 12.26
N ILE A 120 -8.46 -14.14 12.03
CA ILE A 120 -8.39 -13.41 10.76
C ILE A 120 -7.78 -12.05 11.04
N GLU A 121 -6.82 -11.63 10.21
CA GLU A 121 -6.26 -10.29 10.17
C GLU A 121 -6.25 -9.78 8.74
N ASN A 122 -6.43 -8.46 8.60
CA ASN A 122 -6.34 -7.78 7.32
C ASN A 122 -5.24 -6.72 7.42
N SER A 123 -4.49 -6.55 6.34
CA SER A 123 -3.46 -5.52 6.21
C SER A 123 -3.57 -4.88 4.83
N GLN A 124 -3.58 -3.56 4.77
CA GLN A 124 -3.57 -2.84 3.50
C GLN A 124 -2.13 -2.77 2.98
N ILE A 125 -1.92 -3.25 1.77
CA ILE A 125 -0.64 -3.18 1.05
C ILE A 125 -0.70 -1.99 0.10
N ASN A 126 0.24 -1.05 0.24
CA ASN A 126 0.35 0.17 -0.59
C ASN A 126 1.83 0.41 -0.97
N SER A 127 2.56 -0.68 -1.26
CA SER A 127 4.00 -0.64 -1.47
C SER A 127 4.41 -0.52 -2.94
N PHE A 128 3.46 -0.67 -3.85
CA PHE A 128 3.69 -0.57 -5.29
C PHE A 128 3.23 0.79 -5.78
N ASP A 129 4.04 1.40 -6.63
CA ASP A 129 3.63 2.61 -7.33
C ASP A 129 2.71 2.24 -8.50
N GLU A 130 1.51 2.77 -8.48
CA GLU A 130 0.49 2.58 -9.51
C GLU A 130 0.10 3.91 -10.18
N ASN A 131 0.79 5.01 -9.79
CA ASN A 131 0.50 6.34 -10.29
C ASN A 131 1.48 6.69 -11.43
N PRO A 132 0.99 7.14 -12.59
CA PRO A 132 1.87 7.63 -13.65
C PRO A 132 2.51 8.97 -13.26
N PRO A 133 3.64 9.35 -13.88
CA PRO A 133 4.23 10.67 -13.73
C PRO A 133 3.24 11.78 -14.11
N VAL A 134 3.49 12.97 -13.62
CA VAL A 134 2.69 14.17 -13.93
C VAL A 134 3.50 15.10 -14.82
N ILE A 135 2.91 15.53 -15.95
CA ILE A 135 3.43 16.62 -16.77
C ILE A 135 2.83 17.92 -16.24
N ASP A 136 3.68 18.88 -15.90
CA ASP A 136 3.25 20.20 -15.45
C ASP A 136 2.78 21.03 -16.67
N GLU A 137 1.47 21.08 -16.87
CA GLU A 137 0.85 21.77 -18.00
C GLU A 137 0.95 23.29 -17.90
N ASP A 138 1.12 23.84 -16.68
CA ASP A 138 1.23 25.28 -16.47
C ASP A 138 2.59 25.85 -16.89
N ASN A 139 3.61 24.99 -16.95
CA ASN A 139 4.98 25.36 -17.29
C ASN A 139 5.45 24.75 -18.64
N VAL A 140 4.52 24.52 -19.58
CA VAL A 140 4.85 24.07 -20.91
C VAL A 140 5.20 25.28 -21.80
N VAL A 141 6.37 25.22 -22.45
CA VAL A 141 6.80 26.20 -23.47
C VAL A 141 6.91 25.50 -24.81
N LEU A 142 5.96 25.76 -25.70
CA LEU A 142 5.95 25.23 -27.06
C LEU A 142 6.22 26.37 -28.04
N GLY A 143 7.32 26.25 -28.75
CA GLY A 143 7.73 27.23 -29.76
C GLY A 143 8.10 26.60 -31.11
N THR A 144 8.39 27.44 -32.09
CA THR A 144 8.85 26.96 -33.38
C THR A 144 10.17 26.22 -33.23
N GLY A 145 10.12 24.89 -33.40
CA GLY A 145 11.30 24.04 -33.38
C GLY A 145 11.67 23.47 -31.99
N TYR A 146 10.92 23.76 -30.93
CA TYR A 146 11.19 23.18 -29.64
C TYR A 146 9.93 23.03 -28.75
N LEU A 147 9.98 22.07 -27.83
CA LEU A 147 9.04 21.90 -26.74
C LEU A 147 9.88 21.77 -25.47
N GLU A 148 9.50 22.50 -24.42
CA GLU A 148 10.05 22.41 -23.09
C GLU A 148 8.92 22.23 -22.09
N PHE A 149 9.07 21.30 -21.17
CA PHE A 149 8.09 21.04 -20.09
C PHE A 149 8.79 20.43 -18.88
N THR A 150 8.09 20.38 -17.77
CA THR A 150 8.56 19.78 -16.53
C THR A 150 7.72 18.55 -16.20
N VAL A 151 8.40 17.50 -15.74
CA VAL A 151 7.76 16.26 -15.27
C VAL A 151 8.16 15.95 -13.85
N SER A 152 7.27 15.36 -13.12
CA SER A 152 7.51 14.91 -11.75
C SER A 152 6.78 13.61 -11.47
N ASP A 153 7.33 12.86 -10.54
CA ASP A 153 6.68 11.70 -9.96
C ASP A 153 6.99 11.65 -8.47
N SER A 154 5.99 11.31 -7.66
CA SER A 154 6.06 11.43 -6.21
C SER A 154 6.51 10.17 -5.49
N GLN A 155 6.55 9.03 -6.19
CA GLN A 155 6.77 7.74 -5.54
C GLN A 155 7.98 6.99 -6.10
N SER A 156 7.91 6.46 -7.32
CA SER A 156 9.03 5.71 -7.92
C SER A 156 10.06 6.61 -8.62
N GLY A 157 9.65 7.81 -8.96
CA GLY A 157 10.43 8.78 -9.70
C GLY A 157 10.38 8.57 -11.21
N VAL A 158 10.58 9.66 -11.95
CA VAL A 158 10.55 9.65 -13.43
C VAL A 158 11.73 8.84 -13.99
N ASP A 159 11.46 7.99 -14.99
CA ASP A 159 12.46 7.32 -15.81
C ASP A 159 12.80 8.20 -17.04
N PHE A 160 13.79 9.09 -16.88
CA PHE A 160 14.18 10.05 -17.92
C PHE A 160 14.73 9.37 -19.17
N ASP A 161 15.29 8.17 -19.08
CA ASP A 161 15.81 7.40 -20.22
C ASP A 161 14.70 6.84 -21.10
N SER A 162 13.52 6.60 -20.53
CA SER A 162 12.35 6.09 -21.23
C SER A 162 11.58 7.15 -22.00
N ILE A 163 11.83 8.45 -21.76
CA ILE A 163 11.09 9.54 -22.38
C ILE A 163 11.30 9.56 -23.89
N TYR A 164 10.21 9.62 -24.64
CA TYR A 164 10.22 9.78 -26.10
C TYR A 164 8.99 10.55 -26.58
N GLY A 165 9.05 11.04 -27.79
CA GLY A 165 7.94 11.69 -28.46
C GLY A 165 7.71 11.13 -29.86
N ILE A 166 6.48 11.23 -30.33
CA ILE A 166 6.10 10.89 -31.72
C ILE A 166 5.56 12.17 -32.36
N ASP A 167 6.20 12.64 -33.41
CA ASP A 167 5.74 13.81 -34.17
C ASP A 167 4.54 13.46 -35.07
N LYS A 168 3.94 14.50 -35.70
CA LYS A 168 2.79 14.30 -36.58
C LYS A 168 3.06 13.41 -37.79
N ASP A 169 4.33 13.29 -38.18
CA ASP A 169 4.76 12.48 -39.32
C ASP A 169 5.10 11.03 -38.91
N GLY A 170 4.93 10.70 -37.61
CA GLY A 170 5.17 9.38 -37.06
C GLY A 170 6.64 9.11 -36.70
N ASN A 171 7.49 10.11 -36.69
CA ASN A 171 8.89 9.94 -36.34
C ASN A 171 9.03 9.87 -34.79
N ASN A 172 9.84 8.93 -34.33
CA ASN A 172 10.20 8.82 -32.93
C ASN A 172 11.35 9.80 -32.62
N LEU A 173 11.11 10.65 -31.63
CA LEU A 173 12.05 11.67 -31.17
C LEU A 173 12.50 11.36 -29.76
N LYS A 174 13.79 11.54 -29.47
CA LYS A 174 14.34 11.56 -28.14
C LYS A 174 14.47 12.99 -27.62
N PRO A 175 14.39 13.24 -26.31
CA PRO A 175 14.70 14.54 -25.76
C PRO A 175 16.10 15.00 -26.19
N LYS A 176 16.23 16.28 -26.53
CA LYS A 176 17.51 16.92 -26.76
C LYS A 176 18.28 17.15 -25.47
N GLN A 177 17.54 17.41 -24.41
CA GLN A 177 18.08 17.66 -23.07
C GLN A 177 17.07 17.21 -22.02
N THR A 178 17.59 16.60 -20.96
CA THR A 178 16.87 16.28 -19.73
C THR A 178 17.67 16.80 -18.53
N GLU A 179 17.00 17.33 -17.55
CA GLU A 179 17.58 17.77 -16.28
C GLU A 179 16.78 17.13 -15.13
N GLU A 180 17.30 16.03 -14.62
CA GLU A 180 16.59 15.22 -13.61
C GLU A 180 16.29 15.99 -12.33
N ALA A 181 17.21 16.91 -11.91
CA ALA A 181 17.06 17.65 -10.66
C ALA A 181 15.87 18.61 -10.67
N SER A 182 15.52 19.17 -11.82
CA SER A 182 14.39 20.08 -12.02
C SER A 182 13.20 19.41 -12.69
N GLY A 183 13.34 18.17 -13.16
CA GLY A 183 12.34 17.49 -13.97
C GLY A 183 12.18 18.04 -15.38
N LYS A 184 13.09 18.90 -15.84
CA LYS A 184 12.99 19.60 -17.10
C LYS A 184 13.33 18.70 -18.30
N VAL A 185 12.49 18.75 -19.33
CA VAL A 185 12.64 17.99 -20.57
C VAL A 185 12.50 18.92 -21.77
N VAL A 186 13.42 18.81 -22.73
CA VAL A 186 13.43 19.63 -23.93
C VAL A 186 13.51 18.74 -25.16
N PHE A 187 12.57 18.93 -26.10
CA PHE A 187 12.59 18.33 -27.44
C PHE A 187 12.95 19.34 -28.49
N SER A 188 13.65 18.88 -29.53
CA SER A 188 13.82 19.66 -30.79
C SER A 188 12.77 19.17 -31.78
N LEU A 189 11.93 20.07 -32.27
CA LEU A 189 10.82 19.75 -33.16
C LEU A 189 11.13 20.16 -34.59
N LYS A 190 10.65 19.36 -35.55
CA LYS A 190 10.62 19.72 -36.99
C LYS A 190 9.19 19.98 -37.45
N THR A 191 8.22 19.60 -36.64
CA THR A 191 6.79 19.72 -36.92
C THR A 191 6.15 20.58 -35.85
N ASN A 192 4.90 20.99 -36.04
CA ASN A 192 4.16 21.81 -35.10
C ASN A 192 3.37 20.98 -34.04
N SER A 193 3.48 19.65 -34.05
CA SER A 193 2.80 18.77 -33.11
C SER A 193 3.66 17.58 -32.71
N ILE A 194 3.57 17.20 -31.45
CA ILE A 194 4.24 16.04 -30.89
C ILE A 194 3.38 15.44 -29.78
N THR A 195 3.32 14.11 -29.73
CA THR A 195 2.80 13.37 -28.57
C THR A 195 4.00 12.85 -27.80
N VAL A 196 4.14 13.26 -26.55
CA VAL A 196 5.22 12.83 -25.64
C VAL A 196 4.73 11.73 -24.75
N TYR A 197 5.58 10.76 -24.47
CA TYR A 197 5.38 9.66 -23.56
C TYR A 197 6.43 9.71 -22.45
N VAL A 198 5.97 9.66 -21.20
CA VAL A 198 6.81 9.69 -20.01
C VAL A 198 6.44 8.52 -19.13
N SER A 199 7.42 7.72 -18.73
CA SER A 199 7.22 6.63 -17.76
C SER A 199 7.94 6.94 -16.45
N ASP A 200 7.47 6.35 -15.37
CA ASP A 200 8.19 6.27 -14.11
C ASP A 200 9.07 5.01 -14.04
N LYS A 201 9.81 4.86 -12.95
CA LYS A 201 10.67 3.69 -12.71
C LYS A 201 9.89 2.43 -12.34
N ALA A 202 8.61 2.56 -11.99
CA ALA A 202 7.68 1.44 -11.76
C ALA A 202 7.06 0.92 -13.06
N GLY A 203 7.12 1.71 -14.15
CA GLY A 203 6.60 1.36 -15.48
C GLY A 203 5.22 1.95 -15.79
N ASN A 204 4.68 2.82 -14.92
CA ASN A 204 3.45 3.54 -15.25
C ASN A 204 3.77 4.65 -16.25
N GLN A 205 2.88 4.89 -17.22
CA GLN A 205 3.14 5.81 -18.33
C GLN A 205 2.00 6.80 -18.50
N ILE A 206 2.38 8.05 -18.79
CA ILE A 206 1.48 9.11 -19.24
C ILE A 206 1.87 9.55 -20.66
N SER A 207 0.91 10.09 -21.38
CA SER A 207 1.15 10.78 -22.65
C SER A 207 0.55 12.17 -22.65
N GLY A 208 1.30 13.14 -23.18
CA GLY A 208 0.86 14.52 -23.43
C GLY A 208 0.93 14.86 -24.92
N ASN A 209 -0.11 15.51 -25.44
CA ASN A 209 -0.16 15.97 -26.84
C ASN A 209 0.00 17.49 -26.90
N PHE A 210 1.04 17.93 -27.58
CA PHE A 210 1.40 19.34 -27.71
C PHE A 210 1.30 19.75 -29.17
N THR A 211 0.49 20.76 -29.45
CA THR A 211 0.29 21.30 -30.80
C THR A 211 0.42 22.80 -30.78
N LEU A 212 1.36 23.34 -31.58
CA LEU A 212 1.47 24.76 -31.83
C LEU A 212 0.38 25.10 -32.86
N GLU A 213 -0.57 25.93 -32.47
CA GLU A 213 -1.56 26.46 -33.41
C GLU A 213 -0.83 27.34 -34.44
N ASP A 214 -1.20 27.23 -35.71
CA ASP A 214 -0.66 28.05 -36.80
C ASP A 214 -1.01 29.52 -36.55
N SER A 215 -0.17 30.20 -35.79
CA SER A 215 -0.25 31.67 -35.63
C SER A 215 0.36 32.29 -36.91
N PRO A 216 -0.27 33.34 -37.50
CA PRO A 216 0.30 34.03 -38.65
C PRO A 216 1.69 34.62 -38.33
N TYR A 217 2.06 34.65 -37.08
CA TYR A 217 3.40 35.04 -36.61
C TYR A 217 3.99 33.92 -35.77
N PRO A 218 4.90 33.09 -36.29
CA PRO A 218 5.56 32.06 -35.50
C PRO A 218 6.34 32.74 -34.35
N LYS A 219 5.94 32.44 -33.10
CA LYS A 219 6.63 32.94 -31.91
C LYS A 219 8.02 32.28 -31.83
N THR A 220 9.04 33.06 -31.71
CA THR A 220 10.39 32.58 -31.42
C THR A 220 10.54 32.34 -29.91
N LYS A 221 11.60 31.61 -29.53
CA LYS A 221 11.89 31.39 -28.09
C LYS A 221 12.00 32.71 -27.33
N ALA A 222 12.58 33.75 -27.93
CA ALA A 222 12.68 35.07 -27.34
C ALA A 222 11.32 35.73 -27.09
N ASP A 223 10.37 35.57 -28.04
CA ASP A 223 9.02 36.13 -27.89
C ASP A 223 8.24 35.48 -26.76
N LEU A 224 8.49 34.19 -26.50
CA LEU A 224 7.86 33.44 -25.40
C LEU A 224 8.49 33.77 -24.02
N GLU A 225 9.79 34.05 -23.99
CA GLU A 225 10.48 34.52 -22.77
C GLU A 225 10.00 35.93 -22.37
N GLU A 226 9.81 36.86 -23.34
CA GLU A 226 9.22 38.19 -23.06
C GLU A 226 7.78 38.11 -22.57
N GLU A 227 6.96 37.21 -23.12
CA GLU A 227 5.57 37.02 -22.68
C GLU A 227 5.48 36.43 -21.25
N SER A 228 6.41 35.57 -20.86
CA SER A 228 6.51 35.00 -19.51
C SER A 228 6.99 36.05 -18.49
N GLU A 229 7.92 36.94 -18.88
CA GLU A 229 8.38 38.05 -18.05
C GLU A 229 7.31 39.15 -17.89
N ALA A 230 6.55 39.42 -18.95
CA ALA A 230 5.45 40.40 -18.91
C ALA A 230 4.29 39.93 -18.00
N LYS A 231 3.97 38.63 -17.94
CA LYS A 231 2.98 38.08 -17.01
C LYS A 231 3.42 38.18 -15.55
N ASN A 232 4.70 38.00 -15.26
CA ASN A 232 5.26 38.13 -13.92
C ASN A 232 5.30 39.57 -13.42
N THR A 233 5.39 40.54 -14.32
CA THR A 233 5.39 41.98 -13.96
C THR A 233 3.97 42.55 -13.75
N SER A 234 2.95 41.93 -14.38
CA SER A 234 1.55 42.41 -14.29
C SER A 234 0.83 41.99 -12.99
N SER A 235 1.35 41.04 -12.24
CA SER A 235 0.72 40.53 -11.02
C SER A 235 0.99 41.39 -9.74
N ASN A 236 1.80 42.44 -9.83
CA ASN A 236 2.24 43.20 -8.65
C ASN A 236 1.72 44.63 -8.56
N SER A 237 0.72 45.05 -9.35
CA SER A 237 0.16 46.39 -9.23
C SER A 237 -1.32 46.38 -9.59
N SER A 238 -2.18 46.19 -8.59
CA SER A 238 -3.49 46.82 -8.44
C SER A 238 -4.27 46.30 -7.26
N LYS A 239 -4.06 46.97 -6.12
CA LYS A 239 -5.08 47.03 -5.08
C LYS A 239 -5.66 48.45 -5.15
N LYS A 240 -6.86 48.60 -5.75
CA LYS A 240 -7.93 49.51 -5.30
C LYS A 240 -9.09 49.61 -6.31
N LYS A 241 -10.24 49.20 -5.79
CA LYS A 241 -11.53 49.92 -5.72
C LYS A 241 -12.49 49.94 -6.92
N ASP A 242 -13.64 49.31 -6.63
CA ASP A 242 -15.03 49.65 -6.87
C ASP A 242 -15.69 49.52 -8.26
N THR A 243 -16.71 48.66 -8.23
CA THR A 243 -18.11 48.82 -8.63
C THR A 243 -18.52 48.68 -10.11
N SER A 244 -19.39 47.68 -10.30
CA SER A 244 -20.58 47.65 -11.15
C SER A 244 -20.51 47.22 -12.59
N GLU A 245 -21.38 46.24 -12.85
CA GLU A 245 -22.19 45.93 -14.02
C GLU A 245 -21.64 45.20 -15.24
N ASN A 246 -22.15 43.95 -15.32
CA ASN A 246 -22.88 43.33 -16.45
C ASN A 246 -22.19 43.26 -17.82
N GLY A 247 -21.85 42.05 -18.23
CA GLY A 247 -21.51 41.78 -19.62
C GLY A 247 -21.21 40.31 -19.87
N LYS A 248 -22.27 39.54 -20.15
CA LYS A 248 -22.27 38.15 -20.56
C LYS A 248 -21.55 37.99 -21.90
N SER A 249 -20.52 37.16 -21.94
CA SER A 249 -20.09 36.53 -23.19
C SER A 249 -19.49 35.15 -22.91
N ASP A 250 -20.18 34.15 -23.42
CA ASP A 250 -19.81 32.74 -23.42
C ASP A 250 -18.56 32.51 -24.28
N ILE A 251 -17.51 32.00 -23.66
CA ILE A 251 -16.43 31.34 -24.41
C ILE A 251 -16.37 29.89 -23.93
N LYS A 252 -16.86 29.01 -24.78
CA LYS A 252 -16.71 27.56 -24.64
C LYS A 252 -15.24 27.16 -24.84
N SER A 253 -14.58 26.79 -23.77
CA SER A 253 -13.35 26.01 -23.85
C SER A 253 -13.74 24.53 -23.90
N ASN A 254 -13.50 23.90 -25.05
CA ASN A 254 -13.59 22.45 -25.22
C ASN A 254 -12.21 21.85 -24.93
N GLY A 255 -11.93 21.60 -23.67
CA GLY A 255 -10.84 20.71 -23.27
C GLY A 255 -11.39 19.30 -23.10
N LYS A 256 -11.21 18.46 -24.10
CA LYS A 256 -11.53 17.02 -23.99
C LYS A 256 -10.28 16.28 -23.59
N THR A 257 -10.14 16.03 -22.29
CA THR A 257 -9.15 15.10 -21.75
C THR A 257 -9.70 13.69 -21.92
N ASN A 258 -9.14 12.90 -22.80
CA ASN A 258 -9.38 11.47 -22.87
C ASN A 258 -8.31 10.76 -22.06
N THR A 259 -8.64 10.36 -20.87
CA THR A 259 -7.82 9.43 -20.08
C THR A 259 -8.21 8.01 -20.49
N GLU A 260 -7.43 7.39 -21.37
CA GLU A 260 -7.55 5.94 -21.63
C GLU A 260 -6.52 5.19 -20.80
N THR A 261 -7.00 4.58 -19.75
CA THR A 261 -6.24 3.59 -18.97
C THR A 261 -6.32 2.25 -19.69
N LYS A 262 -5.26 1.86 -20.40
CA LYS A 262 -5.14 0.51 -20.96
C LYS A 262 -4.46 -0.40 -19.94
N SER A 263 -5.24 -1.25 -19.26
CA SER A 263 -4.74 -2.44 -18.59
C SER A 263 -4.48 -3.53 -19.64
N ASN A 264 -3.23 -3.89 -19.84
CA ASN A 264 -2.85 -5.03 -20.67
C ASN A 264 -3.00 -6.33 -19.85
N SER A 265 -4.12 -7.03 -20.06
CA SER A 265 -4.29 -8.42 -19.67
C SER A 265 -3.67 -9.32 -20.75
N ALA A 266 -2.52 -9.92 -20.47
CA ALA A 266 -1.93 -10.95 -21.32
C ALA A 266 -2.73 -12.25 -21.18
N LYS A 267 -3.40 -12.64 -22.25
CA LYS A 267 -4.03 -13.94 -22.40
C LYS A 267 -2.98 -14.98 -22.82
N GLU A 268 -2.62 -15.85 -21.91
CA GLU A 268 -1.80 -17.01 -22.21
C GLU A 268 -2.66 -18.12 -22.84
N THR A 269 -2.35 -18.45 -24.09
CA THR A 269 -3.00 -19.55 -24.82
C THR A 269 -2.22 -20.83 -24.60
N THR A 270 -2.73 -21.71 -23.80
CA THR A 270 -2.21 -23.09 -23.64
C THR A 270 -2.50 -23.89 -24.88
N LYS A 271 -1.47 -24.30 -25.62
CA LYS A 271 -1.55 -25.40 -26.61
C LYS A 271 -1.21 -26.72 -25.94
N LYS A 272 -2.18 -27.62 -25.97
CA LYS A 272 -1.97 -29.07 -25.76
C LYS A 272 -1.17 -29.65 -26.92
N ASN A 273 -0.16 -30.40 -26.58
CA ASN A 273 0.15 -31.70 -27.19
C ASN A 273 0.80 -32.57 -26.12
#